data_54fa51019fa2c1846bf646447515d51b
#
_entry.id   54fa51019fa2c1846bf646447515d51b
#
_cell.length_a   1.000
_cell.length_b   1.000
_cell.length_c   1.000
_cell.angle_alpha   90.00
_cell.angle_beta   90.00
_cell.angle_gamma   90.00
#
_symmetry.space_group_name_H-M   'P 1'
#
loop_
_entity.id
_entity.type
_entity.pdbx_description
1 polymer ?
#
loop_
_entity_poly.entity_id
_entity_poly.type
_entity_poly.pdbx_seq_one_letter_code
_entity_poly.pdbx_strand_id
1 'polypeptide(L)'
;KIPIFTFVNKLDRYCKNPFELMEEIEQTLGIRSCPINWPIGTDGDFKGVYNRKLSQIELFHAESHGQKILSSTTGRADDERFKDLLGDHLYDKLQEEIELLDIAGDNFDIEKVLKGELTPVFFGSAMTNFGVQPFLEEFIDIAPPPSSNEHSNGIIEPHDEDFSGFVFKIQANMDPAHRDRIAFIRICSGKFEKGLEVTHTRTNRKIRLSQSQQFLAQERIEVEEAYAGDIIGVFDPGIFNI
;
A
#
# COMPACT_ATOMS: atom_id res chain seq x y z
N LYS A 1 -12.98 12.31 -0.21
CA LYS A 1 -12.75 10.98 0.37
C LYS A 1 -11.31 10.56 0.09
N ILE A 2 -10.76 9.69 0.92
CA ILE A 2 -9.41 9.11 0.72
C ILE A 2 -9.57 7.83 -0.10
N PRO A 3 -8.79 7.64 -1.18
CA PRO A 3 -8.75 6.37 -1.92
C PRO A 3 -8.34 5.21 -1.01
N ILE A 4 -9.00 4.08 -1.16
CA ILE A 4 -8.73 2.88 -0.38
C ILE A 4 -8.25 1.78 -1.32
N PHE A 5 -7.13 1.16 -0.98
CA PHE A 5 -6.59 -0.03 -1.63
C PHE A 5 -6.67 -1.19 -0.66
N THR A 6 -7.25 -2.28 -1.07
CA THR A 6 -7.48 -3.44 -0.20
C THR A 6 -6.56 -4.59 -0.59
N PHE A 7 -5.79 -5.11 0.38
CA PHE A 7 -4.99 -6.32 0.21
C PHE A 7 -5.53 -7.43 1.11
N VAL A 8 -6.09 -8.47 0.52
CA VAL A 8 -6.58 -9.66 1.20
C VAL A 8 -5.41 -10.60 1.44
N ASN A 9 -4.97 -10.63 2.69
CA ASN A 9 -3.78 -11.35 3.11
C ASN A 9 -4.09 -12.76 3.65
N LYS A 10 -3.07 -13.61 3.71
CA LYS A 10 -3.08 -14.94 4.29
C LYS A 10 -3.85 -16.00 3.50
N LEU A 11 -3.87 -15.91 2.17
CA LEU A 11 -4.50 -16.93 1.32
C LEU A 11 -3.77 -18.29 1.34
N ASP A 12 -2.57 -18.33 1.90
CA ASP A 12 -1.82 -19.55 2.20
C ASP A 12 -2.43 -20.39 3.32
N ARG A 13 -3.49 -19.89 3.97
CA ARG A 13 -4.18 -20.54 5.09
C ARG A 13 -5.65 -20.73 4.77
N TYR A 14 -6.33 -21.45 5.65
CA TYR A 14 -7.79 -21.60 5.60
C TYR A 14 -8.46 -20.24 5.57
N CYS A 15 -9.28 -19.97 4.57
CA CYS A 15 -9.95 -18.70 4.37
C CYS A 15 -11.37 -18.89 3.82
N LYS A 16 -12.16 -17.83 3.84
CA LYS A 16 -13.47 -17.76 3.17
C LYS A 16 -13.29 -17.77 1.65
N ASN A 17 -14.35 -18.10 0.95
CA ASN A 17 -14.40 -17.98 -0.51
C ASN A 17 -14.06 -16.55 -0.94
N PRO A 18 -13.24 -16.32 -1.98
CA PRO A 18 -12.89 -14.99 -2.45
C PRO A 18 -14.08 -14.09 -2.78
N PHE A 19 -15.17 -14.63 -3.34
CA PHE A 19 -16.40 -13.86 -3.59
C PHE A 19 -17.07 -13.39 -2.29
N GLU A 20 -17.11 -14.23 -1.26
CA GLU A 20 -17.64 -13.84 0.06
C GLU A 20 -16.77 -12.75 0.70
N LEU A 21 -15.45 -12.81 0.52
CA LEU A 21 -14.53 -11.78 1.00
C LEU A 21 -14.76 -10.44 0.29
N MET A 22 -15.04 -10.47 -1.01
CA MET A 22 -15.40 -9.26 -1.78
C MET A 22 -16.69 -8.63 -1.25
N GLU A 23 -17.73 -9.43 -1.03
CA GLU A 23 -18.98 -8.97 -0.46
C GLU A 23 -18.80 -8.36 0.94
N GLU A 24 -18.01 -9.00 1.80
CA GLU A 24 -17.70 -8.52 3.15
C GLU A 24 -16.93 -7.17 3.12
N ILE A 25 -16.01 -6.99 2.17
CA ILE A 25 -15.31 -5.72 1.93
C ILE A 25 -16.32 -4.63 1.56
N GLU A 26 -17.19 -4.89 0.61
CA GLU A 26 -18.21 -3.93 0.17
C GLU A 26 -19.18 -3.54 1.31
N GLN A 27 -19.64 -4.52 2.08
CA GLN A 27 -20.51 -4.28 3.23
C GLN A 27 -19.80 -3.46 4.32
N THR A 28 -18.51 -3.73 4.56
CA THR A 28 -17.74 -3.04 5.62
C THR A 28 -17.36 -1.63 5.24
N LEU A 29 -16.92 -1.41 4.00
CA LEU A 29 -16.46 -0.11 3.53
C LEU A 29 -17.57 0.77 2.98
N GLY A 30 -18.70 0.18 2.59
CA GLY A 30 -19.82 0.89 1.95
C GLY A 30 -19.48 1.44 0.56
N ILE A 31 -18.50 0.83 -0.12
CA ILE A 31 -18.09 1.15 -1.50
C ILE A 31 -17.96 -0.12 -2.33
N ARG A 32 -17.97 0.03 -3.65
CA ARG A 32 -17.79 -1.12 -4.55
C ARG A 32 -16.34 -1.62 -4.52
N SER A 33 -16.17 -2.88 -4.88
CA SER A 33 -14.87 -3.53 -4.95
C SER A 33 -14.56 -4.04 -6.36
N CYS A 34 -13.29 -3.91 -6.77
CA CYS A 34 -12.81 -4.39 -8.07
C CYS A 34 -11.57 -5.25 -7.85
N PRO A 35 -11.64 -6.57 -8.08
CA PRO A 35 -10.45 -7.41 -7.97
C PRO A 35 -9.50 -7.13 -9.15
N ILE A 36 -8.28 -6.73 -8.83
CA ILE A 36 -7.21 -6.51 -9.80
C ILE A 36 -6.53 -7.83 -10.15
N ASN A 37 -6.33 -8.66 -9.13
CA ASN A 37 -5.94 -10.04 -9.32
C ASN A 37 -6.95 -10.99 -8.67
N TRP A 38 -6.91 -12.26 -9.04
CA TRP A 38 -7.76 -13.31 -8.49
C TRP A 38 -6.92 -14.49 -8.01
N PRO A 39 -7.19 -15.07 -6.84
CA PRO A 39 -6.38 -16.14 -6.30
C PRO A 39 -6.60 -17.45 -7.04
N ILE A 40 -5.53 -18.18 -7.27
CA ILE A 40 -5.54 -19.53 -7.83
C ILE A 40 -5.29 -20.52 -6.71
N GLY A 41 -6.36 -21.20 -6.28
CA GLY A 41 -6.36 -22.03 -5.09
C GLY A 41 -6.49 -21.22 -3.79
N THR A 42 -6.96 -21.90 -2.74
CA THR A 42 -7.15 -21.38 -1.38
C THR A 42 -6.85 -22.49 -0.38
N ASP A 43 -6.94 -22.21 0.91
CA ASP A 43 -6.92 -23.23 1.98
C ASP A 43 -5.66 -24.12 2.00
N GLY A 44 -4.50 -23.50 1.83
CA GLY A 44 -3.21 -24.19 1.81
C GLY A 44 -2.80 -24.69 0.43
N ASP A 45 -3.67 -24.56 -0.58
CA ASP A 45 -3.37 -24.88 -1.98
C ASP A 45 -3.23 -23.62 -2.85
N PHE A 46 -2.90 -22.49 -2.24
CA PHE A 46 -2.66 -21.24 -2.94
C PHE A 46 -1.42 -21.32 -3.84
N LYS A 47 -1.63 -21.37 -5.15
CA LYS A 47 -0.59 -21.57 -6.17
C LYS A 47 -0.10 -20.27 -6.79
N GLY A 48 -0.96 -19.25 -6.86
CA GLY A 48 -0.65 -18.02 -7.57
C GLY A 48 -1.85 -17.11 -7.70
N VAL A 49 -1.75 -16.17 -8.62
CA VAL A 49 -2.83 -15.24 -8.93
C VAL A 49 -3.06 -15.13 -10.44
N TYR A 50 -4.28 -14.83 -10.81
CA TYR A 50 -4.66 -14.39 -12.15
C TYR A 50 -4.74 -12.86 -12.16
N ASN A 51 -3.92 -12.20 -12.97
CA ASN A 51 -3.95 -10.77 -13.19
C ASN A 51 -5.04 -10.43 -14.23
N ARG A 52 -6.12 -9.79 -13.80
CA ARG A 52 -7.26 -9.46 -14.66
C ARG A 52 -6.93 -8.43 -15.73
N LYS A 53 -6.09 -7.45 -15.41
CA LYS A 53 -5.69 -6.37 -16.34
C LYS A 53 -4.88 -6.90 -17.53
N LEU A 54 -3.99 -7.87 -17.26
CA LEU A 54 -3.11 -8.45 -18.26
C LEU A 54 -3.65 -9.77 -18.85
N SER A 55 -4.72 -10.34 -18.28
CA SER A 55 -5.24 -11.68 -18.57
C SER A 55 -4.15 -12.76 -18.45
N GLN A 56 -3.34 -12.65 -17.40
CA GLN A 56 -2.20 -13.52 -17.17
C GLN A 56 -2.28 -14.27 -15.85
N ILE A 57 -1.86 -15.52 -15.88
CA ILE A 57 -1.60 -16.33 -14.70
C ILE A 57 -0.17 -16.09 -14.24
N GLU A 58 0.02 -15.94 -12.93
CA GLU A 58 1.31 -15.90 -12.26
C GLU A 58 1.31 -16.96 -11.16
N LEU A 59 2.08 -18.04 -11.38
CA LEU A 59 2.26 -19.12 -10.39
C LEU A 59 3.52 -18.87 -9.59
N PHE A 60 3.41 -18.97 -8.28
CA PHE A 60 4.51 -18.75 -7.36
C PHE A 60 5.19 -20.07 -7.00
N HIS A 61 6.51 -20.09 -7.04
CA HIS A 61 7.33 -21.24 -6.62
C HIS A 61 7.99 -20.91 -5.29
N ALA A 62 7.68 -21.71 -4.26
CA ALA A 62 8.33 -21.62 -2.97
C ALA A 62 9.69 -22.34 -3.05
N GLU A 63 10.80 -21.61 -3.01
CA GLU A 63 12.05 -22.23 -2.59
C GLU A 63 12.08 -22.32 -1.06
N SER A 64 12.65 -23.41 -0.56
CA SER A 64 12.64 -23.81 0.84
C SER A 64 12.82 -22.66 1.83
N HIS A 65 11.84 -22.49 2.73
CA HIS A 65 11.82 -21.60 3.89
C HIS A 65 11.51 -20.10 3.70
N GLY A 66 10.66 -19.73 2.74
CA GLY A 66 9.89 -18.46 2.86
C GLY A 66 10.65 -17.13 2.70
N GLN A 67 11.92 -17.12 2.29
CA GLN A 67 12.73 -15.92 2.26
C GLN A 67 13.05 -15.33 0.88
N LYS A 68 12.74 -16.02 -0.20
CA LYS A 68 12.88 -15.47 -1.57
C LYS A 68 11.78 -16.00 -2.47
N ILE A 69 11.01 -15.12 -3.08
CA ILE A 69 10.33 -15.44 -4.33
C ILE A 69 11.42 -15.45 -5.39
N LEU A 70 11.72 -16.60 -5.92
CA LEU A 70 12.83 -16.73 -6.86
C LEU A 70 12.39 -16.99 -8.29
N SER A 71 11.16 -17.45 -8.51
CA SER A 71 10.60 -17.53 -9.86
C SER A 71 9.09 -17.57 -9.82
N SER A 72 8.45 -16.80 -10.65
CA SER A 72 7.06 -17.00 -11.05
C SER A 72 7.02 -17.56 -12.46
N THR A 73 6.10 -18.50 -12.70
CA THR A 73 5.77 -18.90 -14.07
C THR A 73 4.61 -18.05 -14.52
N THR A 74 4.85 -17.17 -15.48
CA THR A 74 3.84 -16.26 -16.02
C THR A 74 3.42 -16.67 -17.42
N GLY A 75 2.18 -16.43 -17.79
CA GLY A 75 1.67 -16.63 -19.13
C GLY A 75 0.18 -16.34 -19.23
N ARG A 76 -0.35 -16.43 -20.45
CA ARG A 76 -1.77 -16.19 -20.70
C ARG A 76 -2.63 -17.25 -20.03
N ALA A 77 -3.82 -16.86 -19.59
CA ALA A 77 -4.76 -17.76 -18.91
C ALA A 77 -5.29 -18.89 -19.81
N ASP A 78 -5.27 -18.71 -21.13
CA ASP A 78 -5.68 -19.69 -22.14
C ASP A 78 -4.53 -20.62 -22.59
N ASP A 79 -3.33 -20.53 -22.01
CA ASP A 79 -2.19 -21.40 -22.33
C ASP A 79 -2.36 -22.77 -21.67
N GLU A 80 -2.44 -23.82 -22.50
CA GLU A 80 -2.62 -25.20 -22.02
C GLU A 80 -1.57 -25.68 -21.01
N ARG A 81 -0.38 -25.08 -20.99
CA ARG A 81 0.65 -25.38 -19.98
C ARG A 81 0.16 -25.19 -18.55
N PHE A 82 -0.74 -24.22 -18.31
CA PHE A 82 -1.28 -24.02 -16.97
C PHE A 82 -2.25 -25.10 -16.55
N LYS A 83 -2.90 -25.77 -17.50
CA LYS A 83 -3.72 -26.93 -17.20
C LYS A 83 -2.88 -28.08 -16.64
N ASP A 84 -1.72 -28.34 -17.23
CA ASP A 84 -0.78 -29.35 -16.73
C ASP A 84 -0.18 -28.97 -15.36
N LEU A 85 0.12 -27.69 -15.16
CA LEU A 85 0.72 -27.20 -13.90
C LEU A 85 -0.26 -27.14 -12.74
N LEU A 86 -1.53 -26.81 -12.98
CA LEU A 86 -2.58 -26.64 -11.97
C LEU A 86 -3.39 -27.93 -11.75
N GLY A 87 -3.43 -28.80 -12.77
CA GLY A 87 -4.36 -29.92 -12.86
C GLY A 87 -5.76 -29.49 -13.30
N ASP A 88 -6.51 -30.42 -13.91
CA ASP A 88 -7.82 -30.12 -14.52
C ASP A 88 -8.78 -29.40 -13.57
N HIS A 89 -8.93 -29.89 -12.34
CA HIS A 89 -9.88 -29.35 -11.39
C HIS A 89 -9.64 -27.86 -11.05
N LEU A 90 -8.39 -27.49 -10.76
CA LEU A 90 -8.06 -26.12 -10.37
C LEU A 90 -8.07 -25.17 -11.56
N TYR A 91 -7.65 -25.67 -12.72
CA TYR A 91 -7.71 -24.90 -13.96
C TYR A 91 -9.15 -24.64 -14.41
N ASP A 92 -10.02 -25.65 -14.44
CA ASP A 92 -11.42 -25.49 -14.82
C ASP A 92 -12.15 -24.54 -13.85
N LYS A 93 -11.92 -24.70 -12.53
CA LYS A 93 -12.45 -23.78 -11.52
C LYS A 93 -12.00 -22.33 -11.78
N LEU A 94 -10.73 -22.10 -12.09
CA LEU A 94 -10.22 -20.76 -12.42
C LEU A 94 -10.93 -20.17 -13.64
N GLN A 95 -11.16 -20.97 -14.69
CA GLN A 95 -11.86 -20.49 -15.90
C GLN A 95 -13.31 -20.08 -15.57
N GLU A 96 -14.02 -20.89 -14.78
CA GLU A 96 -15.39 -20.56 -14.31
C GLU A 96 -15.40 -19.27 -13.48
N GLU A 97 -14.44 -19.08 -12.58
CA GLU A 97 -14.32 -17.90 -11.74
C GLU A 97 -13.98 -16.63 -12.58
N ILE A 98 -13.13 -16.77 -13.62
CA ILE A 98 -12.84 -15.67 -14.57
C ILE A 98 -14.11 -15.26 -15.32
N GLU A 99 -14.87 -16.22 -15.84
CA GLU A 99 -16.15 -15.92 -16.51
C GLU A 99 -17.13 -15.19 -15.60
N LEU A 100 -17.24 -15.63 -14.34
CA LEU A 100 -18.09 -14.97 -13.34
C LEU A 100 -17.65 -13.53 -13.06
N LEU A 101 -16.35 -13.31 -12.96
CA LEU A 101 -15.79 -11.98 -12.75
C LEU A 101 -15.99 -11.04 -13.95
N ASP A 102 -15.97 -11.58 -15.16
CA ASP A 102 -16.18 -10.79 -16.38
C ASP A 102 -17.66 -10.41 -16.56
N ILE A 103 -18.58 -11.26 -16.08
CA ILE A 103 -20.02 -11.02 -16.16
C ILE A 103 -20.51 -10.10 -15.02
N ALA A 104 -20.08 -10.36 -13.78
CA ALA A 104 -20.64 -9.75 -12.58
C ALA A 104 -19.67 -8.82 -11.83
N GLY A 105 -18.37 -8.89 -12.12
CA GLY A 105 -17.35 -8.08 -11.45
C GLY A 105 -17.33 -6.64 -11.96
N ASP A 106 -17.06 -5.69 -11.05
CA ASP A 106 -16.80 -4.32 -11.46
C ASP A 106 -15.49 -4.22 -12.25
N ASN A 107 -15.50 -3.35 -13.27
CA ASN A 107 -14.31 -3.00 -14.01
C ASN A 107 -13.52 -1.94 -13.26
N PHE A 108 -12.19 -2.00 -13.40
CA PHE A 108 -11.32 -0.99 -12.83
C PHE A 108 -11.61 0.39 -13.44
N ASP A 109 -11.84 1.37 -12.56
CA ASP A 109 -12.11 2.76 -12.92
C ASP A 109 -11.35 3.68 -11.95
N ILE A 110 -10.27 4.28 -12.45
CA ILE A 110 -9.39 5.13 -11.64
C ILE A 110 -10.11 6.35 -11.06
N GLU A 111 -11.08 6.92 -11.78
CA GLU A 111 -11.82 8.07 -11.28
C GLU A 111 -12.69 7.70 -10.08
N LYS A 112 -13.32 6.53 -10.10
CA LYS A 112 -14.10 6.03 -8.96
C LYS A 112 -13.20 5.69 -7.77
N VAL A 113 -11.99 5.15 -8.02
CA VAL A 113 -10.99 4.90 -6.96
C VAL A 113 -10.60 6.22 -6.30
N LEU A 114 -10.23 7.23 -7.07
CA LEU A 114 -9.84 8.55 -6.55
C LEU A 114 -10.98 9.26 -5.81
N LYS A 115 -12.24 9.04 -6.20
CA LYS A 115 -13.43 9.54 -5.50
C LYS A 115 -13.78 8.74 -4.23
N GLY A 116 -13.11 7.60 -3.97
CA GLY A 116 -13.43 6.69 -2.87
C GLY A 116 -14.80 6.05 -3.02
N GLU A 117 -15.16 5.66 -4.23
CA GLU A 117 -16.39 4.96 -4.61
C GLU A 117 -16.12 3.51 -4.99
N LEU A 118 -14.86 3.19 -5.33
CA LEU A 118 -14.37 1.88 -5.71
C LEU A 118 -13.07 1.59 -4.97
N THR A 119 -12.89 0.37 -4.46
CA THR A 119 -11.59 -0.09 -3.94
C THR A 119 -11.01 -1.17 -4.86
N PRO A 120 -9.78 -0.99 -5.37
CA PRO A 120 -9.05 -2.09 -6.00
C PRO A 120 -8.68 -3.12 -4.94
N VAL A 121 -8.94 -4.39 -5.22
CA VAL A 121 -8.70 -5.51 -4.30
C VAL A 121 -7.63 -6.42 -4.86
N PHE A 122 -6.67 -6.74 -4.03
CA PHE A 122 -5.56 -7.64 -4.32
C PHE A 122 -5.58 -8.81 -3.36
N PHE A 123 -5.30 -9.98 -3.88
CA PHE A 123 -5.23 -11.23 -3.11
C PHE A 123 -3.79 -11.72 -3.04
N GLY A 124 -3.37 -12.21 -1.86
CA GLY A 124 -2.02 -12.72 -1.70
C GLY A 124 -1.70 -13.24 -0.30
N SER A 125 -0.42 -13.47 -0.05
CA SER A 125 0.12 -13.85 1.24
C SER A 125 1.44 -13.12 1.52
N ALA A 126 1.42 -12.22 2.48
CA ALA A 126 2.62 -11.48 2.89
C ALA A 126 3.66 -12.39 3.57
N MET A 127 3.24 -13.49 4.22
CA MET A 127 4.15 -14.44 4.85
C MET A 127 5.02 -15.15 3.82
N THR A 128 4.46 -15.52 2.69
CA THR A 128 5.15 -16.20 1.59
C THR A 128 5.65 -15.24 0.52
N ASN A 129 5.37 -13.94 0.66
CA ASN A 129 5.57 -12.90 -0.35
C ASN A 129 4.79 -13.12 -1.67
N PHE A 130 3.76 -13.97 -1.68
CA PHE A 130 2.98 -14.25 -2.87
C PHE A 130 1.98 -13.12 -3.15
N GLY A 131 2.03 -12.54 -4.35
CA GLY A 131 1.17 -11.44 -4.78
C GLY A 131 1.53 -10.07 -4.18
N VAL A 132 2.59 -9.96 -3.37
CA VAL A 132 3.00 -8.68 -2.74
C VAL A 132 3.70 -7.77 -3.75
N GLN A 133 4.61 -8.30 -4.55
CA GLN A 133 5.31 -7.50 -5.55
C GLN A 133 4.35 -6.94 -6.61
N PRO A 134 3.48 -7.73 -7.27
CA PRO A 134 2.48 -7.20 -8.21
C PRO A 134 1.55 -6.15 -7.58
N PHE A 135 1.18 -6.34 -6.29
CA PHE A 135 0.40 -5.33 -5.57
C PHE A 135 1.15 -4.02 -5.43
N LEU A 136 2.43 -4.05 -5.04
CA LEU A 136 3.22 -2.83 -4.87
C LEU A 136 3.47 -2.11 -6.19
N GLU A 137 3.74 -2.85 -7.26
CA GLU A 137 3.92 -2.29 -8.60
C GLU A 137 2.64 -1.58 -9.08
N GLU A 138 1.50 -2.26 -9.00
CA GLU A 138 0.21 -1.67 -9.39
C GLU A 138 -0.20 -0.52 -8.44
N PHE A 139 0.11 -0.63 -7.14
CA PHE A 139 -0.14 0.45 -6.18
C PHE A 139 0.63 1.73 -6.55
N ILE A 140 1.90 1.62 -6.94
CA ILE A 140 2.71 2.77 -7.34
C ILE A 140 2.11 3.45 -8.58
N ASP A 141 1.61 2.64 -9.54
CA ASP A 141 1.02 3.16 -10.77
C ASP A 141 -0.34 3.85 -10.54
N ILE A 142 -1.13 3.35 -9.59
CA ILE A 142 -2.50 3.82 -9.35
C ILE A 142 -2.55 4.89 -8.23
N ALA A 143 -1.62 4.84 -7.26
CA ALA A 143 -1.66 5.73 -6.09
C ALA A 143 -1.59 7.20 -6.53
N PRO A 144 -2.51 8.05 -6.05
CA PRO A 144 -2.48 9.46 -6.42
C PRO A 144 -1.25 10.14 -5.81
N PRO A 145 -0.73 11.18 -6.48
CA PRO A 145 0.28 12.04 -5.88
C PRO A 145 -0.29 12.75 -4.64
N PRO A 146 0.57 13.35 -3.80
CA PRO A 146 0.11 14.17 -2.68
C PRO A 146 -0.88 15.23 -3.14
N SER A 147 -1.98 15.37 -2.41
CA SER A 147 -3.01 16.38 -2.69
C SER A 147 -2.70 17.70 -1.97
N SER A 148 -3.31 18.78 -2.48
CA SER A 148 -3.32 20.07 -1.80
C SER A 148 -3.94 19.98 -0.40
N ASN A 149 -3.50 20.85 0.50
CA ASN A 149 -3.99 20.94 1.86
C ASN A 149 -4.59 22.32 2.13
N GLU A 150 -5.79 22.33 2.69
CA GLU A 150 -6.43 23.59 3.12
C GLU A 150 -5.91 24.00 4.48
N HIS A 151 -5.65 25.29 4.67
CA HIS A 151 -5.33 25.89 5.96
C HIS A 151 -6.01 27.27 6.10
N SER A 152 -5.89 27.88 7.28
CA SER A 152 -6.61 29.13 7.61
C SER A 152 -6.35 30.32 6.68
N ASN A 153 -5.23 30.32 5.97
CA ASN A 153 -4.82 31.43 5.10
C ASN A 153 -4.86 31.09 3.58
N GLY A 154 -5.37 29.90 3.23
CA GLY A 154 -5.47 29.49 1.82
C GLY A 154 -5.21 28.01 1.60
N ILE A 155 -4.73 27.68 0.42
CA ILE A 155 -4.40 26.30 0.00
C ILE A 155 -2.88 26.19 -0.11
N ILE A 156 -2.33 25.11 0.37
CA ILE A 156 -0.93 24.71 0.17
C ILE A 156 -0.91 23.64 -0.93
N GLU A 157 -0.20 23.93 -1.99
CA GLU A 157 0.01 22.97 -3.06
C GLU A 157 1.31 22.18 -2.84
N PRO A 158 1.33 20.87 -3.18
CA PRO A 158 2.53 20.04 -2.98
C PRO A 158 3.78 20.55 -3.71
N HIS A 159 3.59 21.30 -4.80
CA HIS A 159 4.67 21.86 -5.63
C HIS A 159 5.07 23.29 -5.25
N ASP A 160 4.47 23.88 -4.20
CA ASP A 160 4.92 25.15 -3.68
C ASP A 160 6.40 25.06 -3.22
N GLU A 161 7.19 26.10 -3.50
CA GLU A 161 8.63 26.11 -3.18
C GLU A 161 8.89 26.19 -1.67
N ASP A 162 8.00 26.86 -0.94
CA ASP A 162 8.13 27.03 0.51
C ASP A 162 7.84 25.72 1.25
N PHE A 163 8.75 25.35 2.16
CA PHE A 163 8.55 24.19 3.00
C PHE A 163 7.39 24.39 3.96
N SER A 164 6.46 23.46 3.96
CA SER A 164 5.43 23.35 4.96
C SER A 164 5.20 21.89 5.38
N GLY A 165 4.76 21.70 6.60
CA GLY A 165 4.45 20.39 7.12
C GLY A 165 3.69 20.47 8.44
N PHE A 166 3.06 19.37 8.84
CA PHE A 166 2.37 19.29 10.13
C PHE A 166 2.80 18.05 10.91
N VAL A 167 2.87 18.23 12.23
CA VAL A 167 3.11 17.14 13.17
C VAL A 167 1.79 16.41 13.41
N PHE A 168 1.74 15.14 13.04
CA PHE A 168 0.53 14.32 13.24
C PHE A 168 0.68 13.26 14.34
N LYS A 169 1.92 12.99 14.77
CA LYS A 169 2.21 12.01 15.82
C LYS A 169 3.45 12.43 16.59
N ILE A 170 3.42 12.25 17.90
CA ILE A 170 4.60 12.33 18.76
C ILE A 170 4.72 11.00 19.49
N GLN A 171 5.87 10.38 19.43
CA GLN A 171 6.15 9.12 20.12
C GLN A 171 7.38 9.28 21.00
N ALA A 172 7.23 8.92 22.27
CA ALA A 172 8.31 8.92 23.25
C ALA A 172 8.77 7.49 23.53
N ASN A 173 10.03 7.35 23.97
CA ASN A 173 10.61 6.08 24.43
C ASN A 173 10.51 4.94 23.41
N MET A 174 10.79 5.23 22.14
CA MET A 174 10.84 4.19 21.09
C MET A 174 12.01 3.24 21.31
N ASP A 175 13.11 3.74 21.87
CA ASP A 175 14.23 2.94 22.36
C ASP A 175 14.15 2.89 23.90
N PRO A 176 13.99 1.71 24.52
CA PRO A 176 13.94 1.58 25.98
C PRO A 176 15.22 2.09 26.68
N ALA A 177 16.35 2.12 25.97
CA ALA A 177 17.63 2.61 26.49
C ALA A 177 17.78 4.14 26.45
N HIS A 178 16.93 4.81 25.68
CA HIS A 178 17.00 6.27 25.48
C HIS A 178 15.65 6.91 25.73
N ARG A 179 15.64 8.01 26.51
CA ARG A 179 14.47 8.88 26.65
C ARG A 179 14.39 9.83 25.44
N ASP A 180 14.13 9.27 24.28
CA ASP A 180 13.93 10.04 23.06
C ASP A 180 12.44 10.34 22.85
N ARG A 181 12.20 11.48 22.26
CA ARG A 181 10.86 11.91 21.83
C ARG A 181 10.98 12.33 20.37
N ILE A 182 10.18 11.71 19.53
CA ILE A 182 10.22 11.92 18.08
C ILE A 182 8.88 12.47 17.62
N ALA A 183 8.91 13.59 16.93
CA ALA A 183 7.77 14.16 16.24
C ALA A 183 7.77 13.70 14.79
N PHE A 184 6.68 13.10 14.34
CA PHE A 184 6.48 12.70 12.95
C PHE A 184 5.80 13.84 12.20
N ILE A 185 6.48 14.32 11.16
CA ILE A 185 6.05 15.41 10.31
C ILE A 185 5.67 14.86 8.94
N ARG A 186 4.45 15.13 8.49
CA ARG A 186 4.06 14.98 7.08
C ARG A 186 4.42 16.26 6.36
N ILE A 187 5.23 16.16 5.30
CA ILE A 187 5.57 17.30 4.44
C ILE A 187 4.41 17.56 3.49
N CYS A 188 3.95 18.80 3.45
CA CYS A 188 2.84 19.25 2.60
C CYS A 188 3.33 19.94 1.33
N SER A 189 4.42 20.71 1.41
CA SER A 189 5.03 21.42 0.28
C SER A 189 6.52 21.65 0.47
N GLY A 190 7.20 22.00 -0.60
CA GLY A 190 8.60 22.33 -0.64
C GLY A 190 9.52 21.14 -0.40
N LYS A 191 10.78 21.43 -0.15
CA LYS A 191 11.84 20.47 0.10
C LYS A 191 12.32 20.58 1.54
N PHE A 192 12.38 19.47 2.23
CA PHE A 192 13.11 19.35 3.49
C PHE A 192 14.58 19.06 3.20
N GLU A 193 15.48 19.76 3.89
CA GLU A 193 16.89 19.44 3.96
C GLU A 193 17.33 19.38 5.43
N LYS A 194 18.25 18.47 5.74
CA LYS A 194 18.76 18.28 7.10
C LYS A 194 19.26 19.61 7.67
N GLY A 195 18.72 20.01 8.81
CA GLY A 195 19.06 21.26 9.47
C GLY A 195 18.28 22.46 8.97
N LEU A 196 17.24 22.27 8.18
CA LEU A 196 16.34 23.33 7.75
C LEU A 196 15.79 24.13 8.93
N GLU A 197 15.84 25.45 8.86
CA GLU A 197 15.21 26.34 9.83
C GLU A 197 13.77 26.65 9.39
N VAL A 198 12.82 26.34 10.26
CA VAL A 198 11.39 26.55 10.01
C VAL A 198 10.75 27.40 11.10
N THR A 199 9.64 28.05 10.81
CA THR A 199 8.84 28.75 11.80
C THR A 199 7.76 27.82 12.34
N HIS A 200 7.79 27.56 13.64
CA HIS A 200 6.69 26.87 14.34
C HIS A 200 5.50 27.83 14.50
N THR A 201 4.46 27.63 13.71
CA THR A 201 3.35 28.58 13.54
C THR A 201 2.61 28.92 14.84
N ARG A 202 2.38 27.93 15.74
CA ARG A 202 1.68 28.17 17.02
C ARG A 202 2.44 29.06 17.99
N THR A 203 3.76 29.02 17.98
CA THR A 203 4.60 29.78 18.92
C THR A 203 5.34 30.92 18.24
N ASN A 204 5.28 31.03 16.92
CA ASN A 204 6.02 31.97 16.07
C ASN A 204 7.53 31.95 16.34
N ARG A 205 8.08 30.78 16.68
CA ARG A 205 9.51 30.60 16.96
C ARG A 205 10.19 29.88 15.81
N LYS A 206 11.41 30.32 15.52
CA LYS A 206 12.28 29.58 14.62
C LYS A 206 12.84 28.35 15.31
N ILE A 207 12.73 27.20 14.65
CA ILE A 207 13.30 25.92 15.08
C ILE A 207 14.07 25.30 13.96
N ARG A 208 15.16 24.65 14.33
CA ARG A 208 15.99 23.91 13.39
C ARG A 208 15.61 22.45 13.43
N LEU A 209 15.18 21.90 12.30
CA LEU A 209 14.89 20.49 12.15
C LEU A 209 16.21 19.73 11.98
N SER A 210 16.77 19.28 13.10
CA SER A 210 18.00 18.49 13.15
C SER A 210 17.66 17.04 13.51
N GLN A 211 18.58 16.11 13.21
CA GLN A 211 18.41 14.67 13.48
C GLN A 211 17.12 14.09 12.85
N SER A 212 16.94 14.41 11.57
CA SER A 212 15.85 13.83 10.78
C SER A 212 16.09 12.35 10.52
N GLN A 213 15.10 11.54 10.77
CA GLN A 213 15.14 10.09 10.63
C GLN A 213 13.90 9.61 9.86
N GLN A 214 14.12 8.60 9.05
CA GLN A 214 13.05 7.80 8.47
C GLN A 214 13.10 6.41 9.11
N PHE A 215 11.93 5.85 9.34
CA PHE A 215 11.83 4.53 9.95
C PHE A 215 11.53 3.50 8.88
N LEU A 216 12.47 2.59 8.65
CA LEU A 216 12.26 1.41 7.82
C LEU A 216 12.21 0.19 8.76
N ALA A 217 11.00 -0.28 9.05
CA ALA A 217 10.74 -1.30 10.07
C ALA A 217 11.31 -0.90 11.46
N GLN A 218 12.38 -1.56 11.93
CA GLN A 218 13.02 -1.24 13.20
C GLN A 218 14.30 -0.39 13.05
N GLU A 219 14.73 -0.16 11.81
CA GLU A 219 15.95 0.60 11.54
C GLU A 219 15.64 2.09 11.39
N ARG A 220 16.53 2.91 11.94
CA ARG A 220 16.51 4.36 11.80
C ARG A 220 17.52 4.75 10.74
N ILE A 221 17.03 5.32 9.66
CA ILE A 221 17.87 5.82 8.57
C ILE A 221 17.84 7.34 8.64
N GLU A 222 19.02 7.96 8.63
CA GLU A 222 19.12 9.41 8.56
C GLU A 222 18.63 9.90 7.20
N VAL A 223 17.80 10.94 7.21
CA VAL A 223 17.24 11.55 5.99
C VAL A 223 17.90 12.89 5.76
N GLU A 224 18.58 13.02 4.64
CA GLU A 224 19.21 14.28 4.25
C GLU A 224 18.21 15.22 3.54
N GLU A 225 17.31 14.65 2.72
CA GLU A 225 16.28 15.41 1.99
C GLU A 225 14.98 14.61 1.87
N ALA A 226 13.86 15.33 1.85
CA ALA A 226 12.52 14.77 1.67
C ALA A 226 11.58 15.80 1.03
N TYR A 227 10.49 15.33 0.45
CA TYR A 227 9.59 16.12 -0.39
C TYR A 227 8.14 16.03 0.08
N ALA A 228 7.26 16.84 -0.52
CA ALA A 228 5.83 16.79 -0.26
C ALA A 228 5.29 15.36 -0.39
N GLY A 229 4.54 14.92 0.63
CA GLY A 229 4.04 13.55 0.73
C GLY A 229 4.89 12.64 1.62
N ASP A 230 6.17 12.95 1.83
CA ASP A 230 7.02 12.17 2.73
C ASP A 230 6.70 12.40 4.20
N ILE A 231 7.06 11.41 5.01
CA ILE A 231 6.99 11.48 6.46
C ILE A 231 8.41 11.37 7.01
N ILE A 232 8.80 12.37 7.80
CA ILE A 232 10.06 12.38 8.52
C ILE A 232 9.84 12.40 10.03
N GLY A 233 10.69 11.71 10.78
CA GLY A 233 10.76 11.83 12.22
C GLY A 233 11.87 12.82 12.61
N VAL A 234 11.56 13.77 13.46
CA VAL A 234 12.54 14.70 14.00
C VAL A 234 12.60 14.60 15.52
N PHE A 235 13.77 14.81 16.08
CA PHE A 235 13.90 14.86 17.54
C PHE A 235 13.07 16.01 18.10
N ASP A 236 12.25 15.72 19.11
CA ASP A 236 11.41 16.70 19.78
C ASP A 236 11.90 16.98 21.21
N PRO A 237 12.51 18.13 21.45
CA PRO A 237 12.89 18.56 22.82
C PRO A 237 11.70 18.98 23.69
N GLY A 238 10.47 18.69 23.29
CA GLY A 238 9.24 19.10 23.99
C GLY A 238 8.61 20.37 23.42
N ILE A 239 8.94 20.72 22.19
CA ILE A 239 8.43 21.93 21.51
C ILE A 239 7.16 21.64 20.71
N PHE A 240 7.10 20.45 20.09
CA PHE A 240 5.98 20.09 19.26
C PHE A 240 4.77 19.62 20.08
N ASN A 241 3.59 20.01 19.61
CA ASN A 241 2.28 19.57 20.10
C ASN A 241 1.42 19.17 18.91
N ILE A 242 0.54 18.20 19.11
CA ILE A 242 -0.48 17.76 18.14
C ILE A 242 -1.75 18.59 18.35
#